data_e1e9a67c7fb9b0088903830ae24a4fe9
#
_entry.id   e1e9a67c7fb9b0088903830ae24a4fe9
#
_cell.length_a   1.000
_cell.length_b   1.000
_cell.length_c   1.000
_cell.angle_alpha   90.00
_cell.angle_beta   90.00
_cell.angle_gamma   90.00
#
_symmetry.space_group_name_H-M   'P 1'
#
loop_
_entity.id
_entity.type
_entity.pdbx_description
1 polymer ?
#
loop_
_entity_poly.entity_id
_entity_poly.type
_entity_poly.pdbx_seq_one_letter_code
_entity_poly.pdbx_strand_id
1 'polypeptide(L)'
;MNLMKYTFLITSFLFFLIKNSFACEIKARVSVVGNEFPAIQTVGAGAKKCKGAEVKTNLTADHQKINVAGMSSEPAEYTSAIVANTSIVALLNNDLIRPLDDLVKKHGSKLKKNQLITINGKVMAVAFMANAQHLVYRKDILEKLNISVPKTYEEMLSAAKKIRSSGLAKNPVGGAYKAGWNLAQEFNNMFIGYGGKHFKGNTPEPSVNSDAGKKALNMMKSLSEYMNPDFLTHDSNATNAEFRAGNVILMNMWGSRAATLTDADGVSDAVKKGMDIAGPMTVGGGNIPASTLFWDGWTVAKKISDAEAEATFIAMMNAIDPSIIKDDKVRKQAVWLLDGYTPTDAARGVFAAAKMNTTPYPMLPYAGLMHSAIGAEIADFMQGKENAKKTLSDIEDAYRAAAKEKGFL
;
A
#
# COMPACT_ATOMS: atom_id res chain seq x y z
N MET A 1 10.64 -36.39 80.29
CA MET A 1 10.03 -35.10 79.93
C MET A 1 10.28 -34.94 78.47
N ASN A 2 9.31 -35.39 77.67
CA ASN A 2 9.45 -35.48 76.21
C ASN A 2 8.92 -34.22 75.52
N LEU A 3 9.79 -33.52 74.76
CA LEU A 3 9.40 -32.44 73.88
C LEU A 3 9.01 -33.01 72.47
N MET A 4 7.76 -32.96 72.22
CA MET A 4 7.23 -33.27 70.85
C MET A 4 7.45 -32.08 69.88
N LYS A 5 8.25 -32.30 68.83
CA LYS A 5 8.45 -31.35 67.76
C LYS A 5 7.34 -31.50 66.75
N TYR A 6 6.45 -30.48 66.56
CA TYR A 6 5.49 -30.39 65.44
C TYR A 6 6.20 -29.81 64.24
N THR A 7 6.32 -30.63 63.18
CA THR A 7 6.78 -30.18 61.87
C THR A 7 5.56 -29.75 61.07
N PHE A 8 5.44 -28.45 60.81
CA PHE A 8 4.41 -27.91 59.91
C PHE A 8 4.87 -28.08 58.45
N LEU A 9 4.17 -28.95 57.68
CA LEU A 9 4.35 -29.06 56.23
C LEU A 9 3.52 -27.96 55.56
N ILE A 10 4.18 -26.91 55.05
CA ILE A 10 3.57 -25.89 54.22
C ILE A 10 3.56 -26.44 52.78
N THR A 11 2.42 -26.95 52.32
CA THR A 11 2.20 -27.33 50.93
C THR A 11 1.90 -26.05 50.11
N SER A 12 2.92 -25.56 49.40
CA SER A 12 2.81 -24.41 48.53
C SER A 12 2.08 -24.85 47.26
N PHE A 13 0.80 -24.51 47.15
CA PHE A 13 0.01 -24.68 45.92
C PHE A 13 0.44 -23.59 44.94
N LEU A 14 1.34 -23.93 44.02
CA LEU A 14 1.63 -23.11 42.85
C LEU A 14 0.39 -23.14 41.91
N PHE A 15 -0.43 -22.11 41.98
CA PHE A 15 -1.41 -21.84 40.94
C PHE A 15 -0.65 -21.42 39.68
N PHE A 16 -0.40 -22.37 38.78
CA PHE A 16 -0.07 -22.07 37.41
C PHE A 16 -1.31 -21.38 36.80
N LEU A 17 -1.29 -20.05 36.74
CA LEU A 17 -2.16 -19.29 35.88
C LEU A 17 -1.80 -19.67 34.43
N ILE A 18 -2.43 -20.72 33.92
CA ILE A 18 -2.47 -20.99 32.48
C ILE A 18 -3.16 -19.78 31.87
N LYS A 19 -2.36 -18.84 31.31
CA LYS A 19 -2.89 -17.85 30.39
C LYS A 19 -3.45 -18.64 29.22
N ASN A 20 -4.75 -18.96 29.28
CA ASN A 20 -5.48 -19.40 28.13
C ASN A 20 -5.35 -18.29 27.07
N SER A 21 -4.37 -18.39 26.20
CA SER A 21 -4.41 -17.75 24.91
C SER A 21 -5.68 -18.27 24.25
N PHE A 22 -6.75 -17.47 24.30
CA PHE A 22 -7.99 -17.80 23.56
C PHE A 22 -7.56 -17.99 22.11
N ALA A 23 -7.44 -19.27 21.70
CA ALA A 23 -7.20 -19.60 20.31
C ALA A 23 -8.42 -19.07 19.53
N CYS A 24 -8.17 -18.32 18.47
CA CYS A 24 -9.23 -17.85 17.58
C CYS A 24 -10.07 -19.05 17.12
N GLU A 25 -11.36 -19.04 17.41
CA GLU A 25 -12.32 -20.06 17.00
C GLU A 25 -13.47 -19.39 16.22
N ILE A 26 -13.79 -19.92 15.05
CA ILE A 26 -14.82 -19.41 14.16
C ILE A 26 -15.78 -20.54 13.77
N LYS A 27 -17.08 -20.20 13.62
CA LYS A 27 -18.15 -21.18 13.38
C LYS A 27 -18.72 -21.15 11.95
N ALA A 28 -18.24 -20.21 11.12
CA ALA A 28 -18.68 -20.08 9.73
C ALA A 28 -17.48 -19.84 8.82
N ARG A 29 -17.66 -20.11 7.54
CA ARG A 29 -16.59 -19.93 6.54
C ARG A 29 -16.06 -18.50 6.50
N VAL A 30 -14.78 -18.38 6.19
CA VAL A 30 -14.11 -17.10 5.91
C VAL A 30 -13.38 -17.24 4.58
N SER A 31 -13.60 -16.30 3.67
CA SER A 31 -12.93 -16.23 2.38
C SER A 31 -12.43 -14.81 2.14
N VAL A 32 -11.12 -14.66 2.01
CA VAL A 32 -10.45 -13.36 1.94
C VAL A 32 -9.81 -13.17 0.58
N VAL A 33 -10.09 -12.06 -0.10
CA VAL A 33 -9.39 -11.63 -1.31
C VAL A 33 -8.50 -10.42 -1.00
N GLY A 34 -7.33 -10.34 -1.59
CA GLY A 34 -6.41 -9.21 -1.38
C GLY A 34 -5.20 -9.23 -2.30
N ASN A 35 -4.36 -8.21 -2.17
CA ASN A 35 -3.07 -8.17 -2.85
C ASN A 35 -2.12 -9.25 -2.28
N GLU A 36 -0.96 -9.47 -2.91
CA GLU A 36 -0.04 -10.57 -2.59
C GLU A 36 1.31 -10.15 -1.97
N PHE A 37 1.51 -8.88 -1.63
CA PHE A 37 2.78 -8.46 -1.02
C PHE A 37 2.92 -8.94 0.44
N PRO A 38 4.15 -9.00 1.00
CA PRO A 38 4.45 -9.71 2.26
C PRO A 38 3.53 -9.39 3.45
N ALA A 39 3.20 -8.11 3.68
CA ALA A 39 2.32 -7.74 4.79
C ALA A 39 0.90 -8.33 4.64
N ILE A 40 0.35 -8.32 3.41
CA ILE A 40 -0.97 -8.92 3.13
C ILE A 40 -0.91 -10.45 3.28
N GLN A 41 0.18 -11.08 2.81
CA GLN A 41 0.40 -12.52 2.99
C GLN A 41 0.44 -12.88 4.49
N THR A 42 1.11 -12.07 5.31
CA THR A 42 1.15 -12.25 6.77
C THR A 42 -0.25 -12.14 7.39
N VAL A 43 -1.05 -11.15 6.99
CA VAL A 43 -2.45 -11.01 7.44
C VAL A 43 -3.28 -12.21 7.01
N GLY A 44 -3.19 -12.64 5.75
CA GLY A 44 -3.88 -13.84 5.26
C GLY A 44 -3.50 -15.10 6.03
N ALA A 45 -2.21 -15.30 6.29
CA ALA A 45 -1.73 -16.42 7.11
C ALA A 45 -2.20 -16.35 8.57
N GLY A 46 -2.30 -15.12 9.12
CA GLY A 46 -2.84 -14.89 10.46
C GLY A 46 -4.31 -15.27 10.58
N ALA A 47 -5.13 -14.95 9.57
CA ALA A 47 -6.54 -15.34 9.53
C ALA A 47 -6.70 -16.87 9.49
N LYS A 48 -5.85 -17.59 8.75
CA LYS A 48 -5.86 -19.07 8.66
C LYS A 48 -5.49 -19.78 9.99
N LYS A 49 -4.97 -19.08 10.98
CA LYS A 49 -4.68 -19.67 12.30
C LYS A 49 -5.93 -19.92 13.15
N CYS A 50 -7.08 -19.33 12.79
CA CYS A 50 -8.34 -19.61 13.46
C CYS A 50 -8.78 -21.05 13.25
N LYS A 51 -9.29 -21.66 14.32
CA LYS A 51 -9.82 -23.03 14.35
C LYS A 51 -11.32 -23.03 14.10
N GLY A 52 -11.88 -24.22 13.85
CA GLY A 52 -13.30 -24.43 13.65
C GLY A 52 -13.67 -24.50 12.18
N ALA A 53 -14.15 -23.41 11.59
CA ALA A 53 -14.49 -23.38 10.18
C ALA A 53 -13.27 -23.06 9.28
N GLU A 54 -13.42 -23.33 7.99
CA GLU A 54 -12.37 -23.12 6.99
C GLU A 54 -12.12 -21.63 6.71
N VAL A 55 -10.85 -21.24 6.62
CA VAL A 55 -10.40 -19.92 6.16
C VAL A 55 -9.65 -20.07 4.84
N LYS A 56 -10.23 -19.52 3.76
CA LYS A 56 -9.61 -19.44 2.44
C LYS A 56 -9.04 -18.04 2.18
N THR A 57 -7.94 -17.98 1.44
CA THR A 57 -7.37 -16.70 0.97
C THR A 57 -7.06 -16.80 -0.51
N ASN A 58 -7.46 -15.77 -1.26
CA ASN A 58 -7.08 -15.56 -2.65
C ASN A 58 -6.27 -14.24 -2.71
N LEU A 59 -4.94 -14.35 -2.68
CA LEU A 59 -4.02 -13.21 -2.69
C LEU A 59 -3.35 -13.13 -4.05
N THR A 60 -3.59 -12.03 -4.77
CA THR A 60 -3.12 -11.83 -6.13
C THR A 60 -2.95 -10.34 -6.44
N ALA A 61 -1.98 -10.02 -7.30
CA ALA A 61 -1.80 -8.65 -7.81
C ALA A 61 -3.05 -8.12 -8.54
N ASP A 62 -3.85 -9.02 -9.11
CA ASP A 62 -5.09 -8.68 -9.85
C ASP A 62 -6.34 -8.58 -8.95
N HIS A 63 -6.18 -8.56 -7.62
CA HIS A 63 -7.29 -8.57 -6.65
C HIS A 63 -8.38 -7.51 -6.94
N GLN A 64 -8.02 -6.34 -7.46
CA GLN A 64 -8.99 -5.28 -7.78
C GLN A 64 -9.91 -5.63 -8.96
N LYS A 65 -9.51 -6.56 -9.84
CA LYS A 65 -10.34 -7.03 -10.95
C LYS A 65 -11.41 -8.03 -10.50
N ILE A 66 -11.14 -8.76 -9.42
CA ILE A 66 -11.97 -9.88 -8.97
C ILE A 66 -12.79 -9.60 -7.70
N ASN A 67 -12.38 -8.62 -6.88
CA ASN A 67 -13.07 -8.35 -5.61
C ASN A 67 -14.52 -7.89 -5.80
N VAL A 68 -14.79 -7.01 -6.76
CA VAL A 68 -16.15 -6.53 -7.05
C VAL A 68 -17.04 -7.68 -7.53
N ALA A 69 -16.57 -8.48 -8.48
CA ALA A 69 -17.33 -9.62 -9.00
C ALA A 69 -17.61 -10.65 -7.90
N GLY A 70 -16.58 -11.06 -7.14
CA GLY A 70 -16.73 -12.06 -6.09
C GLY A 70 -17.57 -11.60 -4.90
N MET A 71 -17.56 -10.29 -4.57
CA MET A 71 -18.42 -9.75 -3.51
C MET A 71 -19.84 -9.43 -4.00
N SER A 72 -20.08 -9.38 -5.32
CA SER A 72 -21.41 -9.16 -5.91
C SER A 72 -22.27 -10.43 -5.96
N SER A 73 -21.66 -11.62 -5.95
CA SER A 73 -22.37 -12.89 -5.97
C SER A 73 -23.27 -13.08 -4.72
N GLU A 74 -24.20 -14.02 -4.79
CA GLU A 74 -25.16 -14.29 -3.69
C GLU A 74 -25.26 -15.80 -3.41
N PRO A 75 -24.72 -16.28 -2.29
CA PRO A 75 -23.92 -15.51 -1.31
C PRO A 75 -22.59 -15.02 -1.92
N ALA A 76 -22.01 -13.96 -1.33
CA ALA A 76 -20.72 -13.45 -1.79
C ALA A 76 -19.64 -14.53 -1.72
N GLU A 77 -18.82 -14.67 -2.76
CA GLU A 77 -17.69 -15.61 -2.81
C GLU A 77 -16.66 -15.27 -1.73
N TYR A 78 -16.32 -13.99 -1.61
CA TYR A 78 -15.41 -13.48 -0.58
C TYR A 78 -16.19 -12.85 0.56
N THR A 79 -15.89 -13.27 1.80
CA THR A 79 -16.50 -12.67 3.00
C THR A 79 -15.76 -11.40 3.44
N SER A 80 -14.49 -11.24 3.01
CA SER A 80 -13.66 -10.06 3.24
C SER A 80 -12.86 -9.71 2.00
N ALA A 81 -12.70 -8.43 1.72
CA ALA A 81 -11.68 -7.90 0.83
C ALA A 81 -10.66 -7.09 1.63
N ILE A 82 -9.37 -7.39 1.45
CA ILE A 82 -8.29 -6.52 1.87
C ILE A 82 -8.14 -5.45 0.80
N VAL A 83 -8.31 -4.21 1.19
CA VAL A 83 -8.43 -3.04 0.32
C VAL A 83 -7.48 -1.93 0.73
N ALA A 84 -7.17 -1.07 -0.23
CA ALA A 84 -6.59 0.24 0.02
C ALA A 84 -7.65 1.33 -0.17
N ASN A 85 -7.31 2.59 0.12
CA ASN A 85 -8.17 3.73 -0.13
C ASN A 85 -8.61 3.88 -1.61
N THR A 86 -7.89 3.29 -2.56
CA THR A 86 -8.31 3.22 -3.98
C THR A 86 -9.37 2.16 -4.23
N SER A 87 -9.18 0.95 -3.72
CA SER A 87 -10.01 -0.21 -4.08
C SER A 87 -11.29 -0.33 -3.25
N ILE A 88 -11.38 0.29 -2.07
CA ILE A 88 -12.61 0.33 -1.28
C ILE A 88 -13.73 1.05 -1.99
N VAL A 89 -13.41 2.08 -2.79
CA VAL A 89 -14.39 2.93 -3.47
C VAL A 89 -15.29 2.12 -4.40
N ALA A 90 -14.74 1.18 -5.16
CA ALA A 90 -15.52 0.32 -6.04
C ALA A 90 -16.52 -0.55 -5.25
N LEU A 91 -16.13 -1.06 -4.09
CA LEU A 91 -17.01 -1.84 -3.23
C LEU A 91 -18.13 -0.99 -2.62
N LEU A 92 -17.82 0.25 -2.22
CA LEU A 92 -18.79 1.22 -1.69
C LEU A 92 -19.81 1.62 -2.75
N ASN A 93 -19.36 1.97 -3.96
CA ASN A 93 -20.21 2.41 -5.07
C ASN A 93 -21.20 1.31 -5.51
N ASN A 94 -20.84 0.05 -5.33
CA ASN A 94 -21.70 -1.09 -5.66
C ASN A 94 -22.44 -1.67 -4.43
N ASP A 95 -22.37 -1.00 -3.28
CA ASP A 95 -23.05 -1.41 -2.03
C ASP A 95 -22.71 -2.86 -1.61
N LEU A 96 -21.43 -3.25 -1.74
CA LEU A 96 -20.96 -4.64 -1.55
C LEU A 96 -20.41 -4.94 -0.16
N ILE A 97 -20.20 -3.91 0.67
CA ILE A 97 -19.64 -4.06 2.03
C ILE A 97 -20.62 -3.51 3.08
N ARG A 98 -20.60 -4.12 4.25
CA ARG A 98 -21.45 -3.72 5.36
C ARG A 98 -20.73 -2.81 6.36
N PRO A 99 -21.45 -1.94 7.09
CA PRO A 99 -20.92 -1.25 8.26
C PRO A 99 -20.41 -2.23 9.31
N LEU A 100 -19.34 -1.85 10.01
CA LEU A 100 -18.68 -2.68 11.01
C LEU A 100 -18.93 -2.23 12.46
N ASP A 101 -19.72 -1.19 12.69
CA ASP A 101 -19.89 -0.55 14.00
C ASP A 101 -20.26 -1.55 15.10
N ASP A 102 -21.24 -2.43 14.85
CA ASP A 102 -21.67 -3.45 15.81
C ASP A 102 -20.58 -4.51 16.06
N LEU A 103 -19.89 -4.95 15.00
CA LEU A 103 -18.80 -5.91 15.11
C LEU A 103 -17.59 -5.29 15.84
N VAL A 104 -17.29 -4.02 15.58
CA VAL A 104 -16.26 -3.26 16.31
C VAL A 104 -16.62 -3.14 17.78
N LYS A 105 -17.86 -2.80 18.10
CA LYS A 105 -18.35 -2.73 19.50
C LYS A 105 -18.22 -4.08 20.20
N LYS A 106 -18.52 -5.19 19.53
CA LYS A 106 -18.52 -6.54 20.09
C LYS A 106 -17.11 -7.14 20.20
N HIS A 107 -16.28 -6.96 19.20
CA HIS A 107 -14.98 -7.69 19.06
C HIS A 107 -13.76 -6.77 18.87
N GLY A 108 -13.96 -5.46 18.68
CA GLY A 108 -12.93 -4.50 18.30
C GLY A 108 -12.24 -3.77 19.47
N SER A 109 -12.30 -4.28 20.71
CA SER A 109 -11.78 -3.58 21.91
C SER A 109 -10.27 -3.25 21.84
N LYS A 110 -9.51 -3.96 21.01
CA LYS A 110 -8.08 -3.73 20.79
C LYS A 110 -7.79 -2.74 19.64
N LEU A 111 -8.81 -2.31 18.91
CA LEU A 111 -8.64 -1.38 17.77
C LEU A 111 -8.41 0.05 18.27
N LYS A 112 -7.50 0.75 17.61
CA LYS A 112 -7.26 2.18 17.80
C LYS A 112 -8.15 3.00 16.88
N LYS A 113 -8.47 4.24 17.27
CA LYS A 113 -9.30 5.14 16.48
C LYS A 113 -8.77 5.35 15.05
N ASN A 114 -7.45 5.42 14.86
CA ASN A 114 -6.83 5.61 13.55
C ASN A 114 -6.88 4.37 12.64
N GLN A 115 -7.33 3.21 13.16
CA GLN A 115 -7.59 2.02 12.36
C GLN A 115 -9.02 1.98 11.79
N LEU A 116 -9.93 2.79 12.35
CA LEU A 116 -11.34 2.80 11.97
C LEU A 116 -11.57 3.75 10.80
N ILE A 117 -11.74 3.19 9.60
CA ILE A 117 -12.02 3.97 8.40
C ILE A 117 -13.50 4.27 8.35
N THR A 118 -13.82 5.52 8.68
CA THR A 118 -15.21 5.99 8.76
C THR A 118 -15.59 6.71 7.47
N ILE A 119 -16.69 6.27 6.86
CA ILE A 119 -17.26 6.83 5.63
C ILE A 119 -18.76 7.06 5.88
N ASN A 120 -19.23 8.27 5.62
CA ASN A 120 -20.62 8.67 5.91
C ASN A 120 -21.08 8.34 7.35
N GLY A 121 -20.18 8.53 8.32
CA GLY A 121 -20.48 8.32 9.74
C GLY A 121 -20.49 6.86 10.21
N LYS A 122 -20.16 5.89 9.33
CA LYS A 122 -20.10 4.45 9.65
C LYS A 122 -18.70 3.89 9.43
N VAL A 123 -18.28 2.97 10.28
CA VAL A 123 -17.00 2.25 10.10
C VAL A 123 -17.17 1.26 8.96
N MET A 124 -16.45 1.47 7.84
CA MET A 124 -16.56 0.64 6.64
C MET A 124 -15.38 -0.29 6.45
N ALA A 125 -14.23 0.00 7.08
CA ALA A 125 -13.06 -0.86 7.05
C ALA A 125 -12.22 -0.70 8.33
N VAL A 126 -11.36 -1.69 8.58
CA VAL A 126 -10.34 -1.64 9.63
C VAL A 126 -8.97 -1.61 8.96
N ALA A 127 -8.28 -0.48 9.04
CA ALA A 127 -6.92 -0.33 8.55
C ALA A 127 -5.91 -0.99 9.47
N PHE A 128 -4.89 -1.64 8.91
CA PHE A 128 -3.83 -2.27 9.68
C PHE A 128 -2.44 -1.76 9.33
N MET A 129 -2.26 -1.09 8.21
CA MET A 129 -0.99 -0.48 7.83
C MET A 129 -1.17 0.82 7.05
N ALA A 130 -0.14 1.67 7.13
CA ALA A 130 0.02 2.83 6.27
C ALA A 130 1.11 2.57 5.22
N ASN A 131 1.02 3.26 4.08
CA ASN A 131 1.97 3.13 2.98
C ASN A 131 2.12 4.46 2.23
N ALA A 132 3.28 4.66 1.62
CA ALA A 132 3.55 5.77 0.70
C ALA A 132 4.72 5.38 -0.21
N GLN A 133 4.82 6.02 -1.37
CA GLN A 133 6.03 5.94 -2.17
C GLN A 133 7.04 7.00 -1.71
N HIS A 134 8.30 6.63 -1.73
CA HIS A 134 9.43 7.44 -1.30
C HIS A 134 10.71 7.03 -2.03
N LEU A 135 11.78 7.79 -1.87
CA LEU A 135 13.07 7.49 -2.48
C LEU A 135 13.74 6.29 -1.76
N VAL A 136 14.15 5.31 -2.55
CA VAL A 136 15.10 4.25 -2.17
C VAL A 136 16.32 4.38 -3.08
N TYR A 137 17.52 4.32 -2.52
CA TYR A 137 18.74 4.62 -3.26
C TYR A 137 19.95 3.81 -2.78
N ARG A 138 20.96 3.70 -3.63
CA ARG A 138 22.27 3.15 -3.32
C ARG A 138 23.19 4.26 -2.79
N LYS A 139 23.24 4.37 -1.47
CA LYS A 139 24.06 5.36 -0.74
C LYS A 139 25.53 5.26 -1.11
N ASP A 140 26.07 4.04 -1.17
CA ASP A 140 27.46 3.77 -1.52
C ASP A 140 27.85 4.27 -2.94
N ILE A 141 26.93 4.19 -3.90
CA ILE A 141 27.13 4.71 -5.26
C ILE A 141 27.08 6.24 -5.27
N LEU A 142 26.12 6.84 -4.54
CA LEU A 142 26.04 8.31 -4.45
C LEU A 142 27.28 8.89 -3.78
N GLU A 143 27.75 8.31 -2.68
CA GLU A 143 28.98 8.72 -1.98
C GLU A 143 30.22 8.59 -2.89
N LYS A 144 30.38 7.47 -3.60
CA LYS A 144 31.47 7.23 -4.55
C LYS A 144 31.54 8.31 -5.64
N LEU A 145 30.40 8.82 -6.09
CA LEU A 145 30.30 9.82 -7.14
C LEU A 145 30.18 11.26 -6.62
N ASN A 146 30.27 11.48 -5.30
CA ASN A 146 30.00 12.77 -4.67
C ASN A 146 28.67 13.39 -5.15
N ILE A 147 27.59 12.60 -5.06
CA ILE A 147 26.22 13.01 -5.34
C ILE A 147 25.45 13.12 -4.02
N SER A 148 24.84 14.25 -3.77
CA SER A 148 23.93 14.42 -2.63
C SER A 148 22.66 13.59 -2.83
N VAL A 149 22.05 13.13 -1.74
CA VAL A 149 20.75 12.41 -1.79
C VAL A 149 19.70 13.32 -2.42
N PRO A 150 19.06 12.91 -3.54
CA PRO A 150 18.06 13.72 -4.20
C PRO A 150 16.85 14.03 -3.29
N LYS A 151 16.43 15.29 -3.26
CA LYS A 151 15.22 15.79 -2.60
C LYS A 151 14.12 16.15 -3.58
N THR A 152 14.51 16.31 -4.85
CA THR A 152 13.59 16.63 -5.96
C THR A 152 13.81 15.68 -7.14
N TYR A 153 12.80 15.56 -8.01
CA TYR A 153 12.93 14.75 -9.21
C TYR A 153 13.93 15.34 -10.22
N GLU A 154 14.14 16.67 -10.21
CA GLU A 154 15.16 17.34 -10.99
C GLU A 154 16.57 16.93 -10.51
N GLU A 155 16.78 16.85 -9.20
CA GLU A 155 18.02 16.34 -8.61
C GLU A 155 18.21 14.84 -8.92
N MET A 156 17.13 14.05 -8.92
CA MET A 156 17.18 12.64 -9.31
C MET A 156 17.60 12.46 -10.77
N LEU A 157 17.08 13.29 -11.70
CA LEU A 157 17.53 13.31 -13.10
C LEU A 157 19.02 13.66 -13.24
N SER A 158 19.46 14.69 -12.51
CA SER A 158 20.88 15.10 -12.51
C SER A 158 21.78 13.99 -11.97
N ALA A 159 21.37 13.33 -10.90
CA ALA A 159 22.06 12.16 -10.34
C ALA A 159 22.09 10.99 -11.34
N ALA A 160 20.96 10.68 -11.98
CA ALA A 160 20.85 9.62 -12.97
C ALA A 160 21.80 9.83 -14.16
N LYS A 161 21.88 11.07 -14.67
CA LYS A 161 22.82 11.45 -15.73
C LYS A 161 24.27 11.20 -15.31
N LYS A 162 24.66 11.64 -14.10
CA LYS A 162 26.02 11.47 -13.56
C LYS A 162 26.36 10.00 -13.35
N ILE A 163 25.42 9.19 -12.81
CA ILE A 163 25.61 7.75 -12.61
C ILE A 163 25.79 7.04 -13.96
N ARG A 164 24.95 7.34 -14.96
CA ARG A 164 25.09 6.75 -16.30
C ARG A 164 26.42 7.12 -16.94
N SER A 165 26.83 8.39 -16.87
CA SER A 165 28.10 8.86 -17.44
C SER A 165 29.33 8.25 -16.75
N SER A 166 29.21 7.80 -15.49
CA SER A 166 30.30 7.09 -14.80
C SER A 166 30.45 5.62 -15.20
N GLY A 167 29.52 5.08 -15.98
CA GLY A 167 29.49 3.67 -16.38
C GLY A 167 29.06 2.69 -15.30
N LEU A 168 28.68 3.16 -14.10
CA LEU A 168 28.28 2.28 -12.99
C LEU A 168 26.90 1.64 -13.18
N ALA A 169 25.96 2.32 -13.86
CA ALA A 169 24.67 1.76 -14.24
C ALA A 169 24.16 2.41 -15.53
N LYS A 170 23.74 1.59 -16.49
CA LYS A 170 23.18 2.07 -17.76
C LYS A 170 21.80 2.70 -17.56
N ASN A 171 20.98 2.06 -16.73
CA ASN A 171 19.59 2.44 -16.45
C ASN A 171 19.40 2.65 -14.93
N PRO A 172 19.96 3.75 -14.37
CA PRO A 172 20.05 3.92 -12.92
C PRO A 172 18.75 4.23 -12.21
N VAL A 173 17.66 4.53 -12.93
CA VAL A 173 16.37 4.93 -12.36
C VAL A 173 15.37 3.79 -12.41
N GLY A 174 14.60 3.61 -11.34
CA GLY A 174 13.45 2.71 -11.26
C GLY A 174 12.19 3.40 -10.79
N GLY A 175 11.06 2.87 -11.22
CA GLY A 175 9.72 3.25 -10.80
C GLY A 175 8.71 2.17 -11.19
N ALA A 176 7.55 2.13 -10.56
CA ALA A 176 6.49 1.19 -10.92
C ALA A 176 5.70 1.73 -12.11
N TYR A 177 6.25 1.62 -13.31
CA TYR A 177 5.72 2.22 -14.54
C TYR A 177 4.91 1.24 -15.41
N LYS A 178 4.61 0.03 -14.91
CA LYS A 178 3.75 -0.90 -15.66
C LYS A 178 2.46 -0.21 -16.09
N ALA A 179 2.12 -0.29 -17.39
CA ALA A 179 0.91 0.29 -17.95
C ALA A 179 -0.34 -0.11 -17.15
N GLY A 180 -1.27 0.82 -17.02
CA GLY A 180 -2.45 0.69 -16.17
C GLY A 180 -2.24 1.31 -14.79
N TRP A 181 -2.66 0.62 -13.72
CA TRP A 181 -2.74 1.19 -12.38
C TRP A 181 -1.42 1.80 -11.86
N ASN A 182 -0.29 1.12 -12.06
CA ASN A 182 1.01 1.60 -11.58
C ASN A 182 1.43 2.89 -12.27
N LEU A 183 1.28 2.95 -13.60
CA LEU A 183 1.64 4.12 -14.40
C LEU A 183 0.78 5.34 -14.03
N ALA A 184 -0.54 5.11 -13.79
CA ALA A 184 -1.44 6.14 -13.29
C ALA A 184 -1.03 6.64 -11.90
N GLN A 185 -0.57 5.76 -11.03
CA GLN A 185 -0.13 6.15 -9.68
C GLN A 185 1.13 7.04 -9.72
N GLU A 186 2.10 6.71 -10.56
CA GLU A 186 3.29 7.55 -10.75
C GLU A 186 2.93 8.93 -11.33
N PHE A 187 1.98 8.97 -12.29
CA PHE A 187 1.44 10.24 -12.78
C PHE A 187 0.74 11.04 -11.67
N ASN A 188 -0.13 10.41 -10.88
CA ASN A 188 -0.85 11.06 -9.80
C ASN A 188 0.10 11.70 -8.78
N ASN A 189 1.17 11.00 -8.39
CA ASN A 189 2.18 11.53 -7.50
C ASN A 189 2.85 12.78 -8.08
N MET A 190 3.28 12.69 -9.33
CA MET A 190 3.95 13.78 -10.03
C MET A 190 3.00 14.97 -10.23
N PHE A 191 1.75 14.70 -10.64
CA PHE A 191 0.71 15.69 -10.88
C PHE A 191 0.38 16.47 -9.60
N ILE A 192 0.19 15.79 -8.47
CA ILE A 192 -0.03 16.42 -7.16
C ILE A 192 1.19 17.23 -6.74
N GLY A 193 2.40 16.72 -6.95
CA GLY A 193 3.65 17.43 -6.66
C GLY A 193 3.77 18.77 -7.40
N TYR A 194 3.26 18.84 -8.62
CA TYR A 194 3.14 20.12 -9.37
C TYR A 194 1.92 20.97 -8.97
N GLY A 195 1.21 20.61 -7.90
CA GLY A 195 0.03 21.33 -7.42
C GLY A 195 -1.25 21.03 -8.21
N GLY A 196 -1.25 19.99 -9.04
CA GLY A 196 -2.41 19.56 -9.82
C GLY A 196 -3.55 19.04 -8.95
N LYS A 197 -4.78 19.28 -9.42
CA LYS A 197 -6.02 18.78 -8.82
C LYS A 197 -6.79 17.99 -9.87
N HIS A 198 -7.16 16.77 -9.56
CA HIS A 198 -7.84 15.88 -10.51
C HIS A 198 -9.21 16.40 -10.93
N PHE A 199 -9.87 17.16 -10.08
CA PHE A 199 -11.25 17.63 -10.27
C PHE A 199 -11.39 19.12 -9.94
N LYS A 200 -12.38 19.76 -10.53
CA LYS A 200 -12.73 21.16 -10.28
C LYS A 200 -13.49 21.29 -8.96
N GLY A 201 -12.83 21.78 -7.93
CA GLY A 201 -13.43 21.89 -6.59
C GLY A 201 -13.85 20.52 -6.04
N ASN A 202 -15.09 20.45 -5.54
CA ASN A 202 -15.69 19.22 -5.01
C ASN A 202 -16.67 18.54 -5.99
N THR A 203 -16.52 18.80 -7.30
CA THR A 203 -17.37 18.24 -8.33
C THR A 203 -16.69 17.08 -9.06
N PRO A 204 -17.40 16.21 -9.79
CA PRO A 204 -16.79 15.18 -10.62
C PRO A 204 -16.19 15.72 -11.94
N GLU A 205 -16.24 17.03 -12.19
CA GLU A 205 -15.65 17.62 -13.41
C GLU A 205 -14.12 17.47 -13.41
N PRO A 206 -13.52 16.88 -14.45
CA PRO A 206 -12.07 16.66 -14.53
C PRO A 206 -11.30 17.97 -14.69
N SER A 207 -10.04 17.94 -14.25
CA SER A 207 -9.12 19.09 -14.26
C SER A 207 -7.65 18.64 -14.48
N VAL A 208 -7.47 17.49 -15.13
CA VAL A 208 -6.14 16.90 -15.35
C VAL A 208 -5.45 17.56 -16.55
N ASN A 209 -6.21 17.98 -17.56
CA ASN A 209 -5.69 18.69 -18.72
C ASN A 209 -5.28 20.13 -18.34
N SER A 210 -4.10 20.25 -17.77
CA SER A 210 -3.57 21.46 -17.17
C SER A 210 -2.06 21.54 -17.36
N ASP A 211 -1.46 22.68 -16.98
CA ASP A 211 0.01 22.82 -16.98
C ASP A 211 0.69 21.85 -16.02
N ALA A 212 0.07 21.56 -14.88
CA ALA A 212 0.57 20.55 -13.95
C ALA A 212 0.57 19.17 -14.61
N GLY A 213 -0.48 18.81 -15.36
CA GLY A 213 -0.56 17.55 -16.10
C GLY A 213 0.53 17.43 -17.15
N LYS A 214 0.75 18.49 -17.96
CA LYS A 214 1.84 18.51 -18.95
C LYS A 214 3.21 18.36 -18.32
N LYS A 215 3.48 19.08 -17.20
CA LYS A 215 4.75 18.99 -16.47
C LYS A 215 4.94 17.59 -15.89
N ALA A 216 3.90 16.97 -15.35
CA ALA A 216 3.95 15.62 -14.81
C ALA A 216 4.33 14.60 -15.89
N LEU A 217 3.64 14.61 -17.03
CA LEU A 217 3.96 13.75 -18.18
C LEU A 217 5.41 13.93 -18.65
N ASN A 218 5.86 15.17 -18.82
CA ASN A 218 7.21 15.47 -19.29
C ASN A 218 8.28 15.00 -18.29
N MET A 219 8.07 15.17 -16.98
CA MET A 219 9.00 14.68 -15.97
C MET A 219 9.07 13.16 -15.99
N MET A 220 7.93 12.46 -16.07
CA MET A 220 7.88 11.00 -16.19
C MET A 220 8.64 10.53 -17.44
N LYS A 221 8.44 11.21 -18.57
CA LYS A 221 9.15 10.90 -19.82
C LYS A 221 10.65 11.08 -19.67
N SER A 222 11.10 12.18 -19.05
CA SER A 222 12.52 12.43 -18.80
C SER A 222 13.16 11.38 -17.89
N LEU A 223 12.45 10.94 -16.84
CA LEU A 223 12.90 9.86 -15.95
C LEU A 223 12.99 8.53 -16.69
N SER A 224 12.03 8.23 -17.58
CA SER A 224 12.00 6.96 -18.32
C SER A 224 13.19 6.78 -19.25
N GLU A 225 13.85 7.86 -19.71
CA GLU A 225 15.10 7.78 -20.48
C GLU A 225 16.24 7.11 -19.69
N TYR A 226 16.17 7.11 -18.36
CA TYR A 226 17.14 6.50 -17.46
C TYR A 226 16.68 5.18 -16.86
N MET A 227 15.53 4.66 -17.29
CA MET A 227 14.98 3.36 -16.87
C MET A 227 15.36 2.25 -17.84
N ASN A 228 15.08 1.00 -17.43
CA ASN A 228 15.10 -0.15 -18.33
C ASN A 228 14.14 0.12 -19.51
N PRO A 229 14.54 -0.18 -20.77
CA PRO A 229 13.66 0.02 -21.93
C PRO A 229 12.26 -0.60 -21.80
N ASP A 230 12.14 -1.71 -21.06
CA ASP A 230 10.88 -2.41 -20.83
C ASP A 230 10.10 -1.87 -19.62
N PHE A 231 10.39 -0.65 -19.17
CA PHE A 231 9.81 -0.03 -17.96
C PHE A 231 8.27 -0.08 -17.91
N LEU A 232 7.58 -0.05 -19.06
CA LEU A 232 6.11 -0.17 -19.13
C LEU A 232 5.58 -1.56 -18.76
N THR A 233 6.45 -2.54 -18.53
CA THR A 233 6.10 -3.86 -18.00
C THR A 233 6.45 -4.02 -16.52
N HIS A 234 7.21 -3.07 -15.94
CA HIS A 234 7.72 -3.15 -14.58
C HIS A 234 6.70 -2.60 -13.57
N ASP A 235 6.06 -3.50 -12.84
CA ASP A 235 5.34 -3.17 -11.62
C ASP A 235 6.30 -3.02 -10.42
N SER A 236 5.76 -2.81 -9.24
CA SER A 236 6.56 -2.63 -8.01
C SER A 236 7.46 -3.84 -7.71
N ASN A 237 7.03 -5.06 -8.03
CA ASN A 237 7.82 -6.26 -7.77
C ASN A 237 8.97 -6.39 -8.76
N ALA A 238 8.73 -6.16 -10.04
CA ALA A 238 9.75 -6.18 -11.08
C ALA A 238 10.80 -5.07 -10.86
N THR A 239 10.37 -3.83 -10.56
CA THR A 239 11.29 -2.74 -10.24
C THR A 239 12.13 -3.03 -9.00
N ASN A 240 11.52 -3.63 -7.97
CA ASN A 240 12.23 -4.04 -6.76
C ASN A 240 13.29 -5.13 -7.05
N ALA A 241 12.97 -6.06 -7.95
CA ALA A 241 13.93 -7.08 -8.40
C ALA A 241 15.15 -6.47 -9.12
N GLU A 242 14.94 -5.47 -9.99
CA GLU A 242 16.02 -4.73 -10.64
C GLU A 242 16.94 -4.01 -9.64
N PHE A 243 16.36 -3.40 -8.60
CA PHE A 243 17.15 -2.78 -7.53
C PHE A 243 17.96 -3.83 -6.74
N ARG A 244 17.35 -4.96 -6.40
CA ARG A 244 18.00 -6.07 -5.69
C ARG A 244 19.15 -6.67 -6.50
N ALA A 245 19.02 -6.70 -7.83
CA ALA A 245 20.07 -7.14 -8.76
C ALA A 245 21.21 -6.10 -8.90
N GLY A 246 21.02 -4.86 -8.41
CA GLY A 246 21.99 -3.78 -8.52
C GLY A 246 21.93 -3.01 -9.85
N ASN A 247 20.94 -3.26 -10.69
CA ASN A 247 20.73 -2.59 -11.97
C ASN A 247 20.16 -1.18 -11.82
N VAL A 248 19.37 -0.96 -10.78
CA VAL A 248 18.75 0.33 -10.40
C VAL A 248 19.46 0.90 -9.17
N ILE A 249 19.74 2.19 -9.20
CA ILE A 249 20.47 2.93 -8.16
C ILE A 249 19.56 3.89 -7.40
N LEU A 250 18.56 4.44 -8.07
CA LEU A 250 17.58 5.41 -7.55
C LEU A 250 16.18 4.95 -7.94
N MET A 251 15.27 4.80 -7.01
CA MET A 251 13.88 4.48 -7.36
C MET A 251 12.87 5.16 -6.44
N ASN A 252 11.73 5.56 -7.02
CA ASN A 252 10.52 5.85 -6.26
C ASN A 252 9.81 4.52 -5.99
N MET A 253 9.64 4.16 -4.70
CA MET A 253 9.13 2.84 -4.35
C MET A 253 8.26 2.88 -3.09
N TRP A 254 7.32 1.94 -3.03
CA TRP A 254 6.44 1.74 -1.88
C TRP A 254 7.21 1.31 -0.63
N GLY A 255 6.88 1.91 0.51
CA GLY A 255 7.45 1.54 1.82
C GLY A 255 7.23 0.07 2.19
N SER A 256 6.11 -0.53 1.74
CA SER A 256 5.82 -1.95 1.90
C SER A 256 6.79 -2.88 1.14
N ARG A 257 7.67 -2.34 0.30
CA ARG A 257 8.74 -3.09 -0.39
C ARG A 257 10.10 -2.92 0.27
N ALA A 258 10.26 -1.93 1.15
CA ALA A 258 11.55 -1.59 1.74
C ALA A 258 12.18 -2.77 2.53
N ALA A 259 11.39 -3.52 3.28
CA ALA A 259 11.88 -4.68 4.04
C ALA A 259 12.44 -5.78 3.13
N THR A 260 11.88 -5.97 1.95
CA THR A 260 12.37 -6.98 1.00
C THR A 260 13.71 -6.62 0.36
N LEU A 261 14.19 -5.40 0.57
CA LEU A 261 15.50 -4.94 0.11
C LEU A 261 16.60 -5.18 1.14
N THR A 262 16.23 -5.17 2.42
CA THR A 262 17.20 -5.30 3.52
C THR A 262 17.41 -6.74 3.98
N ASP A 263 16.36 -7.54 4.01
CA ASP A 263 16.35 -8.85 4.67
C ASP A 263 16.01 -10.03 3.75
N ALA A 264 15.74 -9.79 2.46
CA ALA A 264 15.32 -10.86 1.56
C ALA A 264 16.50 -11.73 1.10
N ASP A 265 16.25 -13.01 0.98
CA ASP A 265 17.16 -13.94 0.28
C ASP A 265 17.37 -13.50 -1.16
N GLY A 266 18.59 -13.67 -1.67
CA GLY A 266 18.97 -13.30 -3.04
C GLY A 266 19.29 -11.81 -3.25
N VAL A 267 19.32 -10.98 -2.20
CA VAL A 267 19.89 -9.62 -2.26
C VAL A 267 21.38 -9.70 -1.95
N SER A 268 22.23 -9.15 -2.83
CA SER A 268 23.66 -9.13 -2.57
C SER A 268 24.01 -8.28 -1.33
N ASP A 269 25.09 -8.65 -0.64
CA ASP A 269 25.58 -7.89 0.52
C ASP A 269 25.89 -6.43 0.16
N ALA A 270 26.40 -6.18 -1.05
CA ALA A 270 26.68 -4.83 -1.53
C ALA A 270 25.39 -3.98 -1.61
N VAL A 271 24.27 -4.55 -2.08
CA VAL A 271 22.99 -3.86 -2.12
C VAL A 271 22.45 -3.66 -0.71
N LYS A 272 22.44 -4.70 0.14
CA LYS A 272 21.96 -4.63 1.51
C LYS A 272 22.66 -3.54 2.33
N LYS A 273 23.99 -3.49 2.24
CA LYS A 273 24.83 -2.52 2.97
C LYS A 273 24.85 -1.13 2.34
N GLY A 274 24.74 -1.09 1.00
CA GLY A 274 24.83 0.14 0.23
C GLY A 274 23.52 0.89 0.04
N MET A 275 22.36 0.27 0.31
CA MET A 275 21.07 0.94 0.16
C MET A 275 20.74 1.84 1.34
N ASP A 276 19.91 2.86 1.08
CA ASP A 276 19.29 3.68 2.11
C ASP A 276 17.93 4.22 1.63
N ILE A 277 17.16 4.80 2.55
CA ILE A 277 15.79 5.28 2.34
C ILE A 277 15.71 6.74 2.74
N ALA A 278 15.13 7.57 1.87
CA ALA A 278 14.76 8.96 2.14
C ALA A 278 13.24 9.14 2.05
N GLY A 279 12.76 10.33 2.40
CA GLY A 279 11.36 10.71 2.22
C GLY A 279 10.96 10.84 0.75
N PRO A 280 9.67 11.12 0.47
CA PRO A 280 9.23 11.45 -0.89
C PRO A 280 9.91 12.72 -1.38
N MET A 281 10.20 12.73 -2.68
CA MET A 281 10.76 13.90 -3.35
C MET A 281 9.67 14.91 -3.69
N THR A 282 10.06 16.19 -3.88
CA THR A 282 9.22 17.23 -4.48
C THR A 282 9.55 17.39 -5.96
N VAL A 283 8.85 18.26 -6.65
CA VAL A 283 9.05 18.55 -8.08
C VAL A 283 8.73 20.00 -8.43
N GLY A 284 9.33 20.53 -9.48
CA GLY A 284 9.02 21.86 -10.01
C GLY A 284 9.39 23.01 -9.11
N GLY A 285 10.36 22.83 -8.19
CA GLY A 285 10.73 23.85 -7.20
C GLY A 285 9.68 24.08 -6.10
N GLY A 286 8.63 23.24 -6.07
CA GLY A 286 7.60 23.30 -5.04
C GLY A 286 7.97 22.55 -3.76
N ASN A 287 7.11 22.66 -2.75
CA ASN A 287 7.26 21.99 -1.46
C ASN A 287 6.22 20.88 -1.23
N ILE A 288 5.36 20.61 -2.22
CA ILE A 288 4.37 19.53 -2.15
C ILE A 288 5.07 18.20 -2.45
N PRO A 289 4.99 17.20 -1.56
CA PRO A 289 5.54 15.89 -1.86
C PRO A 289 4.86 15.26 -3.08
N ALA A 290 5.67 14.83 -4.06
CA ALA A 290 5.17 14.06 -5.21
C ALA A 290 4.95 12.60 -4.78
N SER A 291 4.00 12.40 -3.90
CA SER A 291 3.60 11.12 -3.29
C SER A 291 2.19 11.24 -2.75
N THR A 292 1.58 10.11 -2.43
CA THR A 292 0.29 10.03 -1.76
C THR A 292 0.34 9.06 -0.59
N LEU A 293 -0.41 9.36 0.48
CA LEU A 293 -0.57 8.47 1.62
C LEU A 293 -1.68 7.47 1.36
N PHE A 294 -1.36 6.20 1.62
CA PHE A 294 -2.27 5.07 1.54
C PHE A 294 -2.42 4.41 2.91
N TRP A 295 -3.52 3.70 3.08
CA TRP A 295 -3.71 2.69 4.10
C TRP A 295 -4.16 1.39 3.40
N ASP A 296 -3.81 0.26 3.99
CA ASP A 296 -4.41 -1.03 3.68
C ASP A 296 -5.17 -1.52 4.89
N GLY A 297 -6.36 -2.05 4.63
CA GLY A 297 -7.31 -2.52 5.64
C GLY A 297 -8.21 -3.61 5.09
N TRP A 298 -9.13 -4.11 5.89
CA TRP A 298 -10.08 -5.13 5.48
C TRP A 298 -11.51 -4.69 5.71
N THR A 299 -12.39 -5.22 4.90
CA THR A 299 -13.83 -4.98 4.90
C THR A 299 -14.59 -6.28 5.15
N VAL A 300 -15.90 -6.21 5.36
CA VAL A 300 -16.78 -7.38 5.43
C VAL A 300 -17.87 -7.25 4.37
N ALA A 301 -18.09 -8.32 3.62
CA ALA A 301 -19.09 -8.36 2.56
C ALA A 301 -20.52 -8.14 3.11
N LYS A 302 -21.38 -7.52 2.29
CA LYS A 302 -22.79 -7.29 2.63
C LYS A 302 -23.64 -8.54 2.40
N LYS A 303 -23.40 -9.28 1.30
CA LYS A 303 -24.19 -10.43 0.88
C LYS A 303 -23.71 -11.76 1.48
N ILE A 304 -23.57 -11.77 2.82
CA ILE A 304 -23.24 -12.97 3.62
C ILE A 304 -24.08 -12.97 4.87
N SER A 305 -24.20 -14.13 5.52
CA SER A 305 -24.91 -14.26 6.79
C SER A 305 -24.21 -13.50 7.92
N ASP A 306 -24.94 -13.19 8.99
CA ASP A 306 -24.35 -12.53 10.17
C ASP A 306 -23.33 -13.43 10.87
N ALA A 307 -23.52 -14.76 10.83
CA ALA A 307 -22.56 -15.73 11.35
C ALA A 307 -21.23 -15.70 10.57
N GLU A 308 -21.29 -15.58 9.24
CA GLU A 308 -20.10 -15.42 8.40
C GLU A 308 -19.43 -14.06 8.60
N ALA A 309 -20.22 -13.00 8.78
CA ALA A 309 -19.69 -11.67 9.06
C ALA A 309 -18.95 -11.62 10.40
N GLU A 310 -19.52 -12.21 11.45
CA GLU A 310 -18.87 -12.31 12.75
C GLU A 310 -17.61 -13.17 12.70
N ALA A 311 -17.67 -14.36 12.07
CA ALA A 311 -16.51 -15.23 11.88
C ALA A 311 -15.39 -14.52 11.10
N THR A 312 -15.73 -13.79 10.04
CA THR A 312 -14.80 -12.98 9.25
C THR A 312 -14.15 -11.90 10.10
N PHE A 313 -14.94 -11.17 10.88
CA PHE A 313 -14.39 -10.12 11.75
C PHE A 313 -13.42 -10.71 12.78
N ILE A 314 -13.79 -11.81 13.44
CA ILE A 314 -12.93 -12.51 14.43
C ILE A 314 -11.63 -12.99 13.78
N ALA A 315 -11.69 -13.63 12.59
CA ALA A 315 -10.51 -14.12 11.89
C ALA A 315 -9.58 -12.98 11.48
N MET A 316 -10.13 -11.86 10.99
CA MET A 316 -9.33 -10.72 10.59
C MET A 316 -8.75 -9.96 11.80
N MET A 317 -9.47 -9.89 12.94
CA MET A 317 -8.92 -9.37 14.20
C MET A 317 -7.75 -10.23 14.70
N ASN A 318 -7.84 -11.57 14.59
CA ASN A 318 -6.72 -12.46 14.91
C ASN A 318 -5.53 -12.23 13.97
N ALA A 319 -5.80 -11.98 12.69
CA ALA A 319 -4.79 -11.74 11.66
C ALA A 319 -3.94 -10.48 11.93
N ILE A 320 -4.53 -9.49 12.59
CA ILE A 320 -3.88 -8.22 12.94
C ILE A 320 -3.63 -8.08 14.44
N ASP A 321 -3.59 -9.19 15.18
CA ASP A 321 -3.26 -9.14 16.62
C ASP A 321 -1.85 -8.56 16.80
N PRO A 322 -1.64 -7.64 17.76
CA PRO A 322 -0.34 -6.98 17.96
C PRO A 322 0.82 -7.93 18.21
N SER A 323 0.57 -9.19 18.55
CA SER A 323 1.63 -10.18 18.70
C SER A 323 2.40 -10.49 17.42
N ILE A 324 1.82 -10.23 16.23
CA ILE A 324 2.50 -10.48 14.95
C ILE A 324 3.72 -9.60 14.75
N ILE A 325 3.71 -8.36 15.27
CA ILE A 325 4.83 -7.42 15.15
C ILE A 325 5.95 -7.67 16.19
N LYS A 326 5.83 -8.69 17.04
CA LYS A 326 6.95 -9.17 17.86
C LYS A 326 8.00 -9.90 17.02
N ASP A 327 7.60 -10.48 15.90
CA ASP A 327 8.49 -11.01 14.88
C ASP A 327 9.13 -9.85 14.12
N ASP A 328 10.45 -9.73 14.17
CA ASP A 328 11.21 -8.66 13.49
C ASP A 328 11.00 -8.66 11.97
N LYS A 329 10.87 -9.83 11.34
CA LYS A 329 10.63 -9.93 9.91
C LYS A 329 9.25 -9.37 9.55
N VAL A 330 8.23 -9.70 10.35
CA VAL A 330 6.87 -9.15 10.17
C VAL A 330 6.84 -7.66 10.46
N ARG A 331 7.48 -7.22 11.55
CA ARG A 331 7.51 -5.80 11.94
C ARG A 331 8.07 -4.88 10.84
N LYS A 332 9.04 -5.36 10.07
CA LYS A 332 9.66 -4.62 8.97
C LYS A 332 8.84 -4.58 7.68
N GLN A 333 7.83 -5.44 7.51
CA GLN A 333 7.06 -5.56 6.26
C GLN A 333 6.21 -4.34 5.95
N ALA A 334 5.81 -3.58 6.98
CA ALA A 334 4.92 -2.43 6.82
C ALA A 334 5.08 -1.41 7.93
N VAL A 335 4.50 -0.24 7.74
CA VAL A 335 4.19 0.68 8.83
C VAL A 335 2.86 0.25 9.43
N TRP A 336 2.94 -0.62 10.43
CA TRP A 336 1.77 -1.19 11.07
C TRP A 336 1.05 -0.16 11.95
N LEU A 337 -0.26 -0.14 11.88
CA LEU A 337 -1.12 0.68 12.74
C LEU A 337 -1.49 -0.04 14.05
N LEU A 338 -0.83 -1.15 14.34
CA LEU A 338 -1.08 -2.02 15.48
C LEU A 338 -0.50 -1.44 16.77
N ASP A 339 -1.08 -1.84 17.90
CA ASP A 339 -0.57 -1.42 19.21
C ASP A 339 0.83 -1.94 19.46
N GLY A 340 1.68 -1.10 20.08
CA GLY A 340 3.08 -1.44 20.37
C GLY A 340 4.00 -1.45 19.15
N TYR A 341 3.55 -1.02 17.95
CA TYR A 341 4.44 -0.88 16.79
C TYR A 341 5.49 0.21 17.05
N THR A 342 6.74 -0.18 16.90
CA THR A 342 7.89 0.74 16.91
C THR A 342 8.46 0.85 15.50
N PRO A 343 8.69 2.07 14.98
CA PRO A 343 9.22 2.27 13.64
C PRO A 343 10.55 1.55 13.42
N THR A 344 10.67 0.93 12.25
CA THR A 344 11.90 0.30 11.76
C THR A 344 12.61 1.20 10.77
N ASP A 345 13.86 0.90 10.42
CA ASP A 345 14.56 1.65 9.36
C ASP A 345 13.82 1.59 8.02
N ALA A 346 13.19 0.45 7.71
CA ALA A 346 12.36 0.30 6.51
C ALA A 346 11.14 1.24 6.50
N ALA A 347 10.65 1.66 7.66
CA ALA A 347 9.50 2.55 7.80
C ALA A 347 9.82 4.03 7.61
N ARG A 348 11.12 4.42 7.59
CA ARG A 348 11.55 5.84 7.58
C ARG A 348 10.92 6.66 6.47
N GLY A 349 10.82 6.12 5.26
CA GLY A 349 10.26 6.83 4.11
C GLY A 349 8.78 7.16 4.28
N VAL A 350 7.97 6.22 4.79
CA VAL A 350 6.54 6.43 5.05
C VAL A 350 6.33 7.43 6.19
N PHE A 351 7.15 7.36 7.25
CA PHE A 351 7.11 8.37 8.32
C PHE A 351 7.51 9.76 7.84
N ALA A 352 8.51 9.84 6.96
CA ALA A 352 8.89 11.11 6.34
C ALA A 352 7.74 11.66 5.48
N ALA A 353 7.05 10.83 4.70
CA ALA A 353 5.87 11.22 3.94
C ALA A 353 4.77 11.80 4.86
N ALA A 354 4.49 11.14 5.97
CA ALA A 354 3.51 11.63 6.94
C ALA A 354 3.93 12.98 7.56
N LYS A 355 5.21 13.15 7.92
CA LYS A 355 5.75 14.41 8.46
C LYS A 355 5.73 15.56 7.46
N MET A 356 5.83 15.28 6.17
CA MET A 356 5.75 16.25 5.09
C MET A 356 4.30 16.61 4.72
N ASN A 357 3.31 16.13 5.47
CA ASN A 357 1.88 16.32 5.20
C ASN A 357 1.49 15.86 3.78
N THR A 358 2.04 14.72 3.35
CA THR A 358 1.70 14.13 2.06
C THR A 358 0.20 13.91 1.95
N THR A 359 -0.39 14.31 0.82
CA THR A 359 -1.83 14.23 0.58
C THR A 359 -2.30 12.77 0.60
N PRO A 360 -3.36 12.43 1.35
CA PRO A 360 -3.99 11.12 1.23
C PRO A 360 -4.53 10.91 -0.18
N TYR A 361 -4.44 9.68 -0.70
CA TYR A 361 -5.10 9.35 -1.95
C TYR A 361 -6.62 9.54 -1.81
N PRO A 362 -7.29 10.26 -2.74
CA PRO A 362 -8.70 10.61 -2.61
C PRO A 362 -9.63 9.39 -2.66
N MET A 363 -10.55 9.28 -1.69
CA MET A 363 -11.62 8.26 -1.66
C MET A 363 -12.93 8.83 -2.22
N LEU A 364 -12.87 9.61 -3.29
CA LEU A 364 -14.05 10.14 -3.98
C LEU A 364 -14.71 9.03 -4.82
N PRO A 365 -16.06 8.98 -4.92
CA PRO A 365 -16.78 7.93 -5.65
C PRO A 365 -16.32 7.75 -7.10
N TYR A 366 -15.83 8.80 -7.73
CA TYR A 366 -15.38 8.84 -9.12
C TYR A 366 -13.85 8.85 -9.29
N ALA A 367 -13.07 8.87 -8.21
CA ALA A 367 -11.60 8.94 -8.30
C ALA A 367 -10.99 7.70 -8.99
N GLY A 368 -11.57 6.52 -8.77
CA GLY A 368 -11.12 5.29 -9.43
C GLY A 368 -11.31 5.32 -10.95
N LEU A 369 -12.36 5.98 -11.44
CA LEU A 369 -12.58 6.16 -12.89
C LEU A 369 -11.50 7.04 -13.50
N MET A 370 -11.12 8.12 -12.82
CA MET A 370 -10.02 8.98 -13.25
C MET A 370 -8.68 8.23 -13.25
N HIS A 371 -8.39 7.46 -12.21
CA HIS A 371 -7.18 6.64 -12.15
C HIS A 371 -7.11 5.64 -13.31
N SER A 372 -8.24 4.99 -13.62
CA SER A 372 -8.33 4.05 -14.75
C SER A 372 -8.12 4.73 -16.10
N ALA A 373 -8.73 5.90 -16.32
CA ALA A 373 -8.55 6.69 -17.54
C ALA A 373 -7.08 7.11 -17.72
N ILE A 374 -6.45 7.63 -16.66
CA ILE A 374 -5.02 7.97 -16.68
C ILE A 374 -4.17 6.76 -17.05
N GLY A 375 -4.41 5.60 -16.43
CA GLY A 375 -3.62 4.39 -16.68
C GLY A 375 -3.81 3.80 -18.08
N ALA A 376 -4.95 4.02 -18.70
CA ALA A 376 -5.22 3.57 -20.07
C ALA A 376 -4.47 4.43 -21.11
N GLU A 377 -4.45 5.75 -20.92
CA GLU A 377 -4.04 6.69 -21.98
C GLU A 377 -2.54 7.06 -21.95
N ILE A 378 -1.88 7.05 -20.78
CA ILE A 378 -0.50 7.56 -20.67
C ILE A 378 0.53 6.71 -21.44
N ALA A 379 0.28 5.42 -21.65
CA ALA A 379 1.27 4.51 -22.23
C ALA A 379 1.75 4.95 -23.62
N ASP A 380 0.88 5.47 -24.46
CA ASP A 380 1.23 5.93 -25.81
C ASP A 380 2.08 7.21 -25.80
N PHE A 381 1.85 8.12 -24.85
CA PHE A 381 2.76 9.25 -24.60
C PHE A 381 4.14 8.76 -24.18
N MET A 382 4.20 7.82 -23.24
CA MET A 382 5.49 7.27 -22.74
C MET A 382 6.28 6.57 -23.85
N GLN A 383 5.60 6.01 -24.85
CA GLN A 383 6.24 5.43 -26.05
C GLN A 383 6.57 6.48 -27.12
N GLY A 384 6.16 7.73 -26.98
CA GLY A 384 6.37 8.81 -27.94
C GLY A 384 5.43 8.76 -29.15
N LYS A 385 4.32 8.03 -29.07
CA LYS A 385 3.33 7.93 -30.15
C LYS A 385 2.42 9.16 -30.23
N GLU A 386 2.29 9.88 -29.12
CA GLU A 386 1.48 11.11 -29.05
C GLU A 386 2.09 12.17 -28.14
N ASN A 387 1.55 13.38 -28.16
CA ASN A 387 2.02 14.49 -27.36
C ASN A 387 1.17 14.66 -26.09
N ALA A 388 1.74 15.36 -25.07
CA ALA A 388 1.11 15.54 -23.77
C ALA A 388 -0.28 16.21 -23.83
N LYS A 389 -0.53 17.13 -24.78
CA LYS A 389 -1.82 17.79 -24.92
C LYS A 389 -2.91 16.81 -25.32
N LYS A 390 -2.62 15.95 -26.32
CA LYS A 390 -3.55 14.92 -26.76
C LYS A 390 -3.81 13.92 -25.64
N THR A 391 -2.78 13.36 -25.03
CA THR A 391 -2.90 12.42 -23.90
C THR A 391 -3.80 12.94 -22.80
N LEU A 392 -3.60 14.20 -22.37
CA LEU A 392 -4.42 14.80 -21.31
C LEU A 392 -5.87 15.02 -21.72
N SER A 393 -6.11 15.33 -23.01
CA SER A 393 -7.48 15.40 -23.56
C SER A 393 -8.14 14.03 -23.52
N ASP A 394 -7.45 13.00 -24.03
CA ASP A 394 -7.97 11.62 -24.09
C ASP A 394 -8.27 11.07 -22.69
N ILE A 395 -7.43 11.36 -21.70
CA ILE A 395 -7.69 11.04 -20.29
C ILE A 395 -9.01 11.64 -19.80
N GLU A 396 -9.23 12.95 -20.03
CA GLU A 396 -10.48 13.60 -19.61
C GLU A 396 -11.69 13.06 -20.36
N ASP A 397 -11.58 12.77 -21.65
CA ASP A 397 -12.65 12.23 -22.48
C ASP A 397 -13.01 10.80 -22.04
N ALA A 398 -12.03 9.92 -21.81
CA ALA A 398 -12.23 8.57 -21.28
C ALA A 398 -12.88 8.62 -19.89
N TYR A 399 -12.38 9.50 -19.01
CA TYR A 399 -12.99 9.71 -17.70
C TYR A 399 -14.43 10.18 -17.78
N ARG A 400 -14.75 11.21 -18.62
CA ARG A 400 -16.11 11.73 -18.78
C ARG A 400 -17.08 10.67 -19.29
N ALA A 401 -16.64 9.84 -20.25
CA ALA A 401 -17.45 8.73 -20.74
C ALA A 401 -17.81 7.76 -19.61
N ALA A 402 -16.81 7.32 -18.83
CA ALA A 402 -17.03 6.42 -17.70
C ALA A 402 -17.86 7.06 -16.57
N ALA A 403 -17.64 8.35 -16.28
CA ALA A 403 -18.37 9.07 -15.23
C ALA A 403 -19.86 9.29 -15.61
N LYS A 404 -20.17 9.56 -16.89
CA LYS A 404 -21.55 9.63 -17.39
C LYS A 404 -22.24 8.26 -17.31
N GLU A 405 -21.57 7.19 -17.73
CA GLU A 405 -22.12 5.83 -17.62
C GLU A 405 -22.50 5.47 -16.19
N LYS A 406 -21.73 5.97 -15.20
CA LYS A 406 -21.97 5.75 -13.77
C LYS A 406 -22.88 6.81 -13.11
N GLY A 407 -23.36 7.80 -13.86
CA GLY A 407 -24.27 8.84 -13.35
C GLY A 407 -23.60 9.89 -12.45
N PHE A 408 -22.30 10.11 -12.59
CA PHE A 408 -21.58 11.16 -11.87
C PHE A 408 -21.56 12.49 -12.65
N LEU A 409 -21.64 12.42 -13.97
CA LEU A 409 -21.72 13.55 -14.91
C LEU A 409 -22.97 13.49 -15.76
#